data_87f54788cab758a9a20abded34cb3509
#
_entry.id   87f54788cab758a9a20abded34cb3509
#
_cell.length_a   1.000
_cell.length_b   1.000
_cell.length_c   1.000
_cell.angle_alpha   90.00
_cell.angle_beta   90.00
_cell.angle_gamma   90.00
#
_symmetry.space_group_name_H-M   'P 1'
#
loop_
_entity.id
_entity.type
_entity.pdbx_description
1 polymer ?
#
loop_
_entity_poly.entity_id
_entity_poly.type
_entity_poly.pdbx_seq_one_letter_code
_entity_poly.pdbx_strand_id
1 'polypeptide(L)'
;MDEDSALRPWQRIRTRLHLFLVGIRKRLTVGVRAVLVDGDRVLLIKHTYAPGWQFPGGGVEPGETAELAAARETFEETGYQVEGRPQLLGFYLNRIAGGRRDHVAVYVWRDFRNAKPFKPNLEIAECAWFALDALPPDVGFGTARRIAEMLGQGDPASEW
;
A
#
# COMPACT_ATOMS: atom_id res chain seq x y z
N MET A 1 3.43 -20.10 19.78
CA MET A 1 4.25 -21.32 19.71
C MET A 1 4.83 -21.35 18.31
N ASP A 2 6.12 -21.11 18.18
CA ASP A 2 6.80 -20.93 16.89
C ASP A 2 6.85 -22.28 16.16
N GLU A 3 6.16 -22.41 15.02
CA GLU A 3 6.19 -23.65 14.20
C GLU A 3 7.62 -24.02 13.75
N ASP A 4 8.53 -23.05 13.73
CA ASP A 4 9.94 -23.25 13.36
C ASP A 4 10.73 -24.05 14.42
N SER A 5 10.21 -24.17 15.66
CA SER A 5 10.84 -24.93 16.74
C SER A 5 10.70 -26.45 16.57
N ALA A 6 9.75 -26.93 15.76
CA ALA A 6 9.49 -28.36 15.56
C ALA A 6 10.38 -29.03 14.49
N LEU A 7 11.11 -28.26 13.68
CA LEU A 7 11.93 -28.78 12.61
C LEU A 7 13.36 -29.13 13.08
N ARG A 8 13.90 -30.26 12.61
CA ARG A 8 15.29 -30.62 12.84
C ARG A 8 16.25 -29.64 12.14
N PRO A 9 17.47 -29.38 12.65
CA PRO A 9 18.38 -28.39 12.09
C PRO A 9 18.62 -28.48 10.57
N TRP A 10 18.77 -29.71 10.05
CA TRP A 10 18.99 -29.93 8.62
C TRP A 10 17.73 -29.63 7.76
N GLN A 11 16.53 -29.82 8.33
CA GLN A 11 15.27 -29.46 7.67
C GLN A 11 15.14 -27.94 7.53
N ARG A 12 15.53 -27.20 8.57
CA ARG A 12 15.56 -25.73 8.55
C ARG A 12 16.51 -25.19 7.47
N ILE A 13 17.72 -25.78 7.34
CA ILE A 13 18.69 -25.37 6.33
C ILE A 13 18.14 -25.65 4.94
N ARG A 14 17.59 -26.86 4.70
CA ARG A 14 16.99 -27.23 3.42
C ARG A 14 15.82 -26.35 3.03
N THR A 15 14.93 -26.05 3.99
CA THR A 15 13.79 -25.17 3.78
C THR A 15 14.23 -23.74 3.46
N ARG A 16 15.21 -23.19 4.20
CA ARG A 16 15.76 -21.86 3.94
C ARG A 16 16.41 -21.77 2.56
N LEU A 17 17.20 -22.77 2.18
CA LEU A 17 17.81 -22.82 0.85
C LEU A 17 16.76 -22.94 -0.26
N HIS A 18 15.74 -23.79 -0.06
CA HIS A 18 14.65 -23.95 -1.00
C HIS A 18 13.87 -22.63 -1.17
N LEU A 19 13.48 -21.97 -0.06
CA LEU A 19 12.78 -20.70 -0.08
C LEU A 19 13.63 -19.58 -0.70
N PHE A 20 14.94 -19.56 -0.46
CA PHE A 20 15.86 -18.62 -1.09
C PHE A 20 15.90 -18.80 -2.61
N LEU A 21 16.06 -20.04 -3.10
CA LEU A 21 16.07 -20.35 -4.52
C LEU A 21 14.73 -20.06 -5.20
N VAL A 22 13.61 -20.36 -4.54
CA VAL A 22 12.27 -20.02 -5.03
C VAL A 22 12.06 -18.51 -5.05
N GLY A 23 12.54 -17.79 -4.04
CA GLY A 23 12.47 -16.33 -3.97
C GLY A 23 13.22 -15.65 -5.12
N ILE A 24 14.42 -16.15 -5.47
CA ILE A 24 15.18 -15.66 -6.62
C ILE A 24 14.44 -15.92 -7.95
N ARG A 25 13.80 -17.07 -8.10
CA ARG A 25 13.10 -17.45 -9.35
C ARG A 25 11.77 -16.75 -9.53
N LYS A 26 11.04 -16.48 -8.43
CA LYS A 26 9.66 -15.97 -8.50
C LYS A 26 9.55 -14.46 -8.40
N ARG A 27 10.56 -13.74 -7.93
CA ARG A 27 10.64 -12.26 -7.81
C ARG A 27 9.27 -11.60 -7.67
N LEU A 28 8.54 -11.96 -6.61
CA LEU A 28 7.28 -11.33 -6.26
C LEU A 28 7.58 -10.14 -5.35
N THR A 29 7.08 -8.96 -5.71
CA THR A 29 7.07 -7.79 -4.83
C THR A 29 5.66 -7.54 -4.32
N VAL A 30 5.54 -7.08 -3.10
CA VAL A 30 4.26 -6.68 -2.51
C VAL A 30 4.37 -5.22 -2.13
N GLY A 31 3.51 -4.42 -2.73
CA GLY A 31 3.30 -3.03 -2.37
C GLY A 31 2.04 -2.86 -1.52
N VAL A 32 1.93 -1.72 -0.88
CA VAL A 32 0.76 -1.34 -0.09
C VAL A 32 0.30 0.06 -0.45
N ARG A 33 -1.00 0.31 -0.32
CA ARG A 33 -1.60 1.63 -0.40
C ARG A 33 -2.56 1.82 0.76
N ALA A 34 -2.53 3.02 1.34
CA ALA A 34 -3.41 3.42 2.43
C ALA A 34 -4.42 4.47 1.94
N VAL A 35 -5.69 4.18 2.11
CA VAL A 35 -6.80 5.10 1.83
C VAL A 35 -7.26 5.68 3.16
N LEU A 36 -6.92 6.93 3.42
CA LEU A 36 -7.44 7.65 4.58
C LEU A 36 -8.71 8.39 4.16
N VAL A 37 -9.81 8.13 4.85
CA VAL A 37 -11.13 8.71 4.56
C VAL A 37 -11.61 9.48 5.78
N ASP A 38 -11.86 10.79 5.59
CA ASP A 38 -12.43 11.69 6.59
C ASP A 38 -13.78 12.22 6.07
N GLY A 39 -14.88 11.60 6.51
CA GLY A 39 -16.21 11.90 6.00
C GLY A 39 -16.32 11.63 4.50
N ASP A 40 -16.45 12.69 3.72
CA ASP A 40 -16.57 12.70 2.27
C ASP A 40 -15.24 13.02 1.54
N ARG A 41 -14.09 12.99 2.25
CA ARG A 41 -12.79 13.35 1.71
C ARG A 41 -11.80 12.20 1.80
N VAL A 42 -10.86 12.16 0.87
CA VAL A 42 -9.73 11.22 0.79
C VAL A 42 -8.41 11.97 0.76
N LEU A 43 -7.40 11.44 1.47
CA LEU A 43 -6.05 11.97 1.45
C LEU A 43 -5.29 11.39 0.27
N LEU A 44 -4.69 12.26 -0.54
CA LEU A 44 -3.83 11.88 -1.64
C LEU A 44 -2.48 12.60 -1.53
N ILE A 45 -1.47 12.01 -2.15
CA ILE A 45 -0.12 12.56 -2.27
C ILE A 45 0.28 12.68 -3.73
N LYS A 46 1.26 13.53 -4.00
CA LYS A 46 1.88 13.68 -5.32
C LYS A 46 3.38 13.47 -5.19
N HIS A 47 3.88 12.48 -5.89
CA HIS A 47 5.32 12.19 -5.91
C HIS A 47 6.09 13.21 -6.76
N THR A 48 7.35 13.44 -6.41
CA THR A 48 8.23 14.32 -7.21
C THR A 48 8.66 13.68 -8.54
N TYR A 49 8.65 12.35 -8.62
CA TYR A 49 9.16 11.54 -9.73
C TYR A 49 8.07 10.85 -10.56
N ALA A 50 6.80 10.90 -10.13
CA ALA A 50 5.68 10.27 -10.83
C ALA A 50 4.52 11.26 -10.97
N PRO A 51 3.86 11.31 -12.13
CA PRO A 51 2.73 12.20 -12.35
C PRO A 51 1.47 11.73 -11.62
N GLY A 52 0.63 12.68 -11.26
CA GLY A 52 -0.71 12.48 -10.75
C GLY A 52 -0.78 12.23 -9.24
N TRP A 53 -2.00 12.38 -8.72
CA TRP A 53 -2.32 12.14 -7.32
C TRP A 53 -2.55 10.65 -7.06
N GLN A 54 -1.98 10.15 -5.98
CA GLN A 54 -1.99 8.73 -5.62
C GLN A 54 -2.27 8.57 -4.12
N PHE A 55 -2.63 7.36 -3.70
CA PHE A 55 -2.64 7.03 -2.27
C PHE A 55 -1.23 6.97 -1.72
N PRO A 56 -1.01 7.35 -0.46
CA PRO A 56 0.25 7.05 0.22
C PRO A 56 0.50 5.54 0.28
N GLY A 57 1.77 5.17 0.24
CA GLY A 57 2.20 3.77 0.33
C GLY A 57 3.47 3.45 -0.43
N GLY A 58 4.01 2.28 -0.15
CA GLY A 58 5.30 1.81 -0.68
C GLY A 58 5.44 0.30 -0.65
N GLY A 59 6.65 -0.19 -0.45
CA GLY A 59 6.96 -1.62 -0.39
C GLY A 59 6.80 -2.20 1.01
N VAL A 60 6.49 -3.50 1.06
CA VAL A 60 6.54 -4.26 2.32
C VAL A 60 7.98 -4.69 2.58
N GLU A 61 8.51 -4.37 3.75
CA GLU A 61 9.86 -4.73 4.16
C GLU A 61 9.94 -6.15 4.74
N PRO A 62 11.12 -6.79 4.73
CA PRO A 62 11.31 -8.11 5.33
C PRO A 62 10.94 -8.13 6.83
N GLY A 63 10.03 -9.04 7.20
CA GLY A 63 9.57 -9.18 8.59
C GLY A 63 8.42 -8.25 8.98
N GLU A 64 7.95 -7.42 8.07
CA GLU A 64 6.83 -6.51 8.26
C GLU A 64 5.53 -7.12 7.70
N THR A 65 4.40 -6.85 8.33
CA THR A 65 3.10 -7.16 7.73
C THR A 65 2.70 -6.08 6.74
N ALA A 66 1.88 -6.41 5.74
CA ALA A 66 1.39 -5.43 4.78
C ALA A 66 0.62 -4.27 5.45
N GLU A 67 -0.11 -4.55 6.52
CA GLU A 67 -0.82 -3.54 7.31
C GLU A 67 0.15 -2.57 8.00
N LEU A 68 1.22 -3.10 8.63
CA LEU A 68 2.25 -2.26 9.25
C LEU A 68 3.02 -1.42 8.23
N ALA A 69 3.33 -2.01 7.07
CA ALA A 69 3.95 -1.27 5.97
C ALA A 69 3.07 -0.09 5.52
N ALA A 70 1.78 -0.31 5.33
CA ALA A 70 0.85 0.74 4.94
C ALA A 70 0.74 1.85 6.00
N ALA A 71 0.74 1.50 7.28
CA ALA A 71 0.74 2.46 8.39
C ALA A 71 2.05 3.28 8.45
N ARG A 72 3.20 2.63 8.31
CA ARG A 72 4.52 3.27 8.27
C ARG A 72 4.64 4.26 7.11
N GLU A 73 4.35 3.81 5.89
CA GLU A 73 4.40 4.64 4.70
C GLU A 73 3.46 5.86 4.81
N THR A 74 2.24 5.65 5.32
CA THR A 74 1.31 6.75 5.57
C THR A 74 1.92 7.82 6.48
N PHE A 75 2.54 7.39 7.58
CA PHE A 75 3.15 8.34 8.51
C PHE A 75 4.37 9.05 7.90
N GLU A 76 5.23 8.33 7.19
CA GLU A 76 6.44 8.87 6.57
C GLU A 76 6.11 9.89 5.48
N GLU A 77 5.13 9.59 4.62
CA GLU A 77 4.77 10.40 3.47
C GLU A 77 3.82 11.56 3.80
N THR A 78 2.97 11.42 4.81
CA THR A 78 1.89 12.39 5.08
C THR A 78 1.93 13.03 6.45
N GLY A 79 2.60 12.41 7.42
CA GLY A 79 2.57 12.81 8.83
C GLY A 79 1.31 12.37 9.59
N TYR A 80 0.37 11.67 8.94
CA TYR A 80 -0.79 11.08 9.60
C TYR A 80 -0.44 9.73 10.21
N GLN A 81 -0.85 9.53 11.46
CA GLN A 81 -0.78 8.26 12.16
C GLN A 81 -2.16 7.61 12.16
N VAL A 82 -2.25 6.43 11.55
CA VAL A 82 -3.48 5.64 11.52
C VAL A 82 -3.71 4.91 12.84
N GLU A 83 -4.96 4.68 13.20
CA GLU A 83 -5.39 4.06 14.46
C GLU A 83 -6.37 2.92 14.16
N GLY A 84 -6.43 1.95 15.07
CA GLY A 84 -7.32 0.80 14.92
C GLY A 84 -6.94 -0.12 13.77
N ARG A 85 -7.85 -1.05 13.46
CA ARG A 85 -7.67 -2.00 12.36
C ARG A 85 -8.23 -1.44 11.05
N PRO A 86 -7.49 -1.51 9.94
CA PRO A 86 -8.01 -1.12 8.65
C PRO A 86 -8.97 -2.16 8.08
N GLN A 87 -9.78 -1.72 7.14
CA GLN A 87 -10.48 -2.60 6.22
C GLN A 87 -9.56 -2.90 5.03
N LEU A 88 -9.31 -4.16 4.73
CA LEU A 88 -8.68 -4.54 3.45
C LEU A 88 -9.72 -4.34 2.33
N LEU A 89 -9.46 -3.38 1.44
CA LEU A 89 -10.28 -3.15 0.25
C LEU A 89 -10.06 -4.26 -0.78
N GLY A 90 -8.79 -4.60 -1.03
CA GLY A 90 -8.45 -5.67 -1.97
C GLY A 90 -6.94 -5.88 -2.11
N PHE A 91 -6.60 -6.92 -2.89
CA PHE A 91 -5.25 -7.30 -3.24
C PHE A 91 -5.17 -7.47 -4.76
N TYR A 92 -4.43 -6.60 -5.43
CA TYR A 92 -4.50 -6.40 -6.87
C TYR A 92 -3.18 -6.74 -7.54
N LEU A 93 -3.24 -7.41 -8.70
CA LEU A 93 -2.09 -7.56 -9.57
C LEU A 93 -1.77 -6.21 -10.22
N ASN A 94 -0.57 -5.70 -9.97
CA ASN A 94 -0.06 -4.50 -10.62
C ASN A 94 0.87 -4.90 -11.79
N ARG A 95 0.43 -4.63 -13.01
CA ARG A 95 1.22 -4.90 -14.23
C ARG A 95 2.16 -3.74 -14.51
N ILE A 96 3.31 -3.74 -13.88
CA ILE A 96 4.36 -2.77 -14.22
C ILE A 96 5.03 -3.17 -15.53
N ALA A 97 5.36 -2.19 -16.37
CA ALA A 97 6.15 -2.40 -17.57
C ALA A 97 7.48 -3.12 -17.22
N GLY A 98 7.74 -4.28 -17.85
CA GLY A 98 8.92 -5.12 -17.58
C GLY A 98 8.62 -6.49 -16.97
N GLY A 99 7.35 -6.88 -16.85
CA GLY A 99 6.94 -8.25 -16.48
C GLY A 99 7.21 -8.64 -15.02
N ARG A 100 7.44 -7.68 -14.14
CA ARG A 100 7.54 -7.92 -12.70
C ARG A 100 6.17 -8.29 -12.15
N ARG A 101 6.13 -9.34 -11.34
CA ARG A 101 4.94 -9.74 -10.60
C ARG A 101 4.85 -8.87 -9.36
N ASP A 102 4.11 -7.80 -9.46
CA ASP A 102 3.86 -6.92 -8.34
C ASP A 102 2.40 -7.04 -7.90
N HIS A 103 2.17 -7.09 -6.60
CA HIS A 103 0.84 -7.07 -6.03
C HIS A 103 0.74 -5.92 -5.05
N VAL A 104 -0.42 -5.30 -5.01
CA VAL A 104 -0.70 -4.15 -4.14
C VAL A 104 -1.88 -4.48 -3.23
N ALA A 105 -1.64 -4.47 -1.92
CA ALA A 105 -2.70 -4.51 -0.92
C ALA A 105 -3.18 -3.08 -0.63
N VAL A 106 -4.49 -2.89 -0.64
CA VAL A 106 -5.10 -1.57 -0.37
C VAL A 106 -5.89 -1.64 0.92
N TYR A 107 -5.51 -0.80 1.88
CA TYR A 107 -6.12 -0.70 3.19
C TYR A 107 -6.85 0.62 3.36
N VAL A 108 -8.04 0.59 3.97
CA VAL A 108 -8.85 1.77 4.26
C VAL A 108 -8.87 2.03 5.76
N TRP A 109 -8.48 3.25 6.16
CA TRP A 109 -8.60 3.74 7.53
C TRP A 109 -9.57 4.91 7.60
N ARG A 110 -10.35 4.93 8.68
CA ARG A 110 -11.24 6.05 9.03
C ARG A 110 -10.86 6.70 10.35
N ASP A 111 -10.02 6.01 11.14
CA ASP A 111 -9.51 6.49 12.42
C ASP A 111 -8.01 6.81 12.27
N PHE A 112 -7.67 8.06 12.43
CA PHE A 112 -6.30 8.55 12.31
C PHE A 112 -6.19 9.94 12.94
N ARG A 113 -4.96 10.38 13.21
CA ARG A 113 -4.68 11.72 13.68
C ARG A 113 -3.52 12.33 12.91
N ASN A 114 -3.53 13.64 12.78
CA ASN A 114 -2.38 14.37 12.27
C ASN A 114 -1.32 14.45 13.38
N ALA A 115 -0.30 13.60 13.29
CA ALA A 115 0.75 13.52 14.30
C ALA A 115 1.89 14.50 14.03
N LYS A 116 2.08 14.89 12.75
CA LYS A 116 3.10 15.85 12.35
C LYS A 116 2.64 16.59 11.08
N PRO A 117 2.82 17.93 11.01
CA PRO A 117 2.50 18.67 9.79
C PRO A 117 3.27 18.15 8.59
N PHE A 118 2.59 17.96 7.46
CA PHE A 118 3.24 17.61 6.21
C PHE A 118 4.22 18.71 5.79
N LYS A 119 5.36 18.29 5.28
CA LYS A 119 6.34 19.17 4.61
C LYS A 119 6.83 18.49 3.35
N PRO A 120 6.82 19.18 2.19
CA PRO A 120 7.41 18.65 0.98
C PRO A 120 8.85 18.16 1.21
N ASN A 121 9.20 17.06 0.55
CA ASN A 121 10.52 16.45 0.63
C ASN A 121 10.99 15.95 -0.75
N LEU A 122 12.06 15.15 -0.80
CA LEU A 122 12.61 14.66 -2.07
C LEU A 122 11.70 13.65 -2.78
N GLU A 123 10.77 13.02 -2.07
CA GLU A 123 9.87 11.99 -2.60
C GLU A 123 8.47 12.53 -2.82
N ILE A 124 7.93 13.30 -1.86
CA ILE A 124 6.55 13.78 -1.86
C ILE A 124 6.54 15.30 -2.02
N ALA A 125 6.00 15.75 -3.14
CA ALA A 125 5.86 17.16 -3.47
C ALA A 125 4.65 17.78 -2.77
N GLU A 126 3.52 17.09 -2.74
CA GLU A 126 2.25 17.59 -2.23
C GLU A 126 1.48 16.51 -1.47
N CYS A 127 0.70 16.91 -0.47
CA CYS A 127 -0.24 16.08 0.27
C CYS A 127 -1.49 16.90 0.56
N ALA A 128 -2.66 16.43 0.11
CA ALA A 128 -3.91 17.18 0.21
C ALA A 128 -5.14 16.27 0.35
N TRP A 129 -6.19 16.84 0.95
CA TRP A 129 -7.51 16.23 1.04
C TRP A 129 -8.38 16.65 -0.13
N PHE A 130 -9.04 15.70 -0.77
CA PHE A 130 -9.96 15.91 -1.88
C PHE A 130 -11.32 15.34 -1.56
N ALA A 131 -12.39 16.02 -1.97
CA ALA A 131 -13.73 15.46 -1.90
C ALA A 131 -13.83 14.23 -2.82
N LEU A 132 -14.52 13.18 -2.34
CA LEU A 132 -14.67 11.93 -3.06
C LEU A 132 -15.46 12.07 -4.37
N ASP A 133 -16.31 13.11 -4.45
CA ASP A 133 -17.09 13.47 -5.65
C ASP A 133 -16.42 14.52 -6.53
N ALA A 134 -15.27 15.07 -6.10
CA ALA A 134 -14.51 16.10 -6.82
C ALA A 134 -12.99 15.83 -6.78
N LEU A 135 -12.60 14.68 -7.30
CA LEU A 135 -11.18 14.29 -7.38
C LEU A 135 -10.42 15.21 -8.35
N PRO A 136 -9.11 15.41 -8.13
CA PRO A 136 -8.29 16.22 -9.03
C PRO A 136 -8.24 15.60 -10.44
N PRO A 137 -8.16 16.40 -11.49
CA PRO A 137 -8.20 15.91 -12.89
C PRO A 137 -7.01 15.04 -13.26
N ASP A 138 -5.90 15.16 -12.52
CA ASP A 138 -4.68 14.36 -12.69
C ASP A 138 -4.57 13.23 -11.65
N VAL A 139 -5.70 12.77 -11.05
CA VAL A 139 -5.69 11.58 -10.20
C VAL A 139 -5.25 10.36 -10.99
N GLY A 140 -4.38 9.54 -10.40
CA GLY A 140 -3.91 8.30 -11.04
C GLY A 140 -5.06 7.34 -11.34
N PHE A 141 -5.03 6.70 -12.51
CA PHE A 141 -6.10 5.80 -12.97
C PHE A 141 -6.42 4.68 -11.95
N GLY A 142 -5.40 4.00 -11.42
CA GLY A 142 -5.59 2.98 -10.38
C GLY A 142 -6.19 3.56 -9.11
N THR A 143 -5.77 4.76 -8.70
CA THR A 143 -6.30 5.46 -7.52
C THR A 143 -7.79 5.77 -7.70
N ALA A 144 -8.19 6.34 -8.84
CA ALA A 144 -9.58 6.64 -9.14
C ALA A 144 -10.45 5.37 -9.14
N ARG A 145 -9.97 4.28 -9.74
CA ARG A 145 -10.68 2.99 -9.74
C ARG A 145 -10.90 2.45 -8.32
N ARG A 146 -9.89 2.53 -7.45
CA ARG A 146 -10.03 2.05 -6.06
C ARG A 146 -10.97 2.92 -5.24
N ILE A 147 -11.01 4.22 -5.50
CA ILE A 147 -12.02 5.10 -4.88
C ILE A 147 -13.43 4.71 -5.33
N ALA A 148 -13.65 4.51 -6.63
CA ALA A 148 -14.95 4.07 -7.15
C ALA A 148 -15.37 2.71 -6.58
N GLU A 149 -14.46 1.74 -6.48
CA GLU A 149 -14.71 0.44 -5.86
C GLU A 149 -15.07 0.55 -4.39
N MET A 150 -14.34 1.37 -3.61
CA MET A 150 -14.62 1.64 -2.19
C MET A 150 -16.02 2.25 -2.01
N LEU A 151 -16.48 3.06 -2.94
CA LEU A 151 -17.80 3.69 -2.93
C LEU A 151 -18.91 2.77 -3.49
N GLY A 152 -18.60 1.55 -3.91
CA GLY A 152 -19.56 0.64 -4.53
C GLY A 152 -20.04 1.08 -5.92
N GLN A 153 -19.26 1.94 -6.60
CA GLN A 153 -19.58 2.50 -7.92
C GLN A 153 -18.92 1.72 -9.08
N GLY A 154 -18.26 0.63 -8.79
CA GLY A 154 -17.58 -0.21 -9.78
C GLY A 154 -17.51 -1.66 -9.35
N ASP A 155 -17.29 -2.57 -10.31
CA ASP A 155 -17.09 -3.97 -10.02
C ASP A 155 -15.73 -4.19 -9.35
N PRO A 156 -15.65 -5.10 -8.34
CA PRO A 156 -14.39 -5.52 -7.76
C PRO A 156 -13.44 -6.03 -8.84
N ALA A 157 -12.21 -5.53 -8.85
CA ALA A 157 -11.22 -5.93 -9.83
C ALA A 157 -10.11 -6.77 -9.17
N SER A 158 -9.45 -7.61 -9.98
CA SER A 158 -8.25 -8.36 -9.58
C SER A 158 -6.95 -7.64 -9.98
N GLU A 159 -7.05 -6.59 -10.80
CA GLU A 159 -5.91 -5.81 -11.29
C GLU A 159 -6.02 -4.33 -10.86
N TRP A 160 -4.84 -3.75 -10.61
CA TRP A 160 -4.68 -2.34 -10.19
C TRP A 160 -5.19 -1.33 -11.20
#